data_1440bca2939db3dbdd7571b8dbd38706
#
_entry.id   1440bca2939db3dbdd7571b8dbd38706
#
_cell.length_a   1.000
_cell.length_b   1.000
_cell.length_c   1.000
_cell.angle_alpha   90.00
_cell.angle_beta   90.00
_cell.angle_gamma   90.00
#
_symmetry.space_group_name_H-M   'P 1'
#
loop_
_entity.id
_entity.type
_entity.pdbx_description
1 polymer ?
#
loop_
_entity_poly.entity_id
_entity_poly.type
_entity_poly.pdbx_seq_one_letter_code
_entity_poly.pdbx_strand_id
1 'polypeptide(L)'
;NSLAEAAGISEVDYLAYWGYAASVATLVVALIGPVFGTMADMKNYKKPIFTISMMVGVLGCAALSFPTSWVIFLAVFVIAKVGFSTSLIFYDSMLSDVTEPERMDEVSSQGYAWGYIGSCVPFIASLGIVLGNEALGISMTVAMGISFFLNAAWWLVLTLPLLRHYKQTRYSPKRQHAVRDAFGTLYRTFREMKSQKHIFLFLLSFFFFIDGVYTVIDMATAFGSALGFDSTMLLLALLLTQIVAFPFALLFGKVAKKYRNDILIKVCIVAYTAIALFAIQLDQAWEFWLLAGCVGMFQGGIQALSRSYFAKIIPPEKAGEYFGLF
;
A
#
# COMPACT_ATOMS: atom_id res chain seq x y z
N ASN A 1 -4.66 -1.40 -21.41
CA ASN A 1 -4.05 -1.17 -22.74
C ASN A 1 -5.05 -1.51 -23.85
N SER A 2 -5.56 -2.74 -23.95
CA SER A 2 -6.44 -3.20 -25.04
C SER A 2 -7.66 -2.30 -25.31
N LEU A 3 -8.31 -1.75 -24.28
CA LEU A 3 -9.44 -0.82 -24.45
C LEU A 3 -9.03 0.54 -25.01
N ALA A 4 -7.85 1.03 -24.66
CA ALA A 4 -7.32 2.29 -25.19
C ALA A 4 -6.84 2.13 -26.64
N GLU A 5 -6.17 1.02 -26.94
CA GLU A 5 -5.76 0.64 -28.30
C GLU A 5 -6.96 0.48 -29.23
N ALA A 6 -8.04 -0.17 -28.77
CA ALA A 6 -9.29 -0.28 -29.51
C ALA A 6 -9.96 1.09 -29.77
N ALA A 7 -9.68 2.10 -28.94
CA ALA A 7 -10.12 3.48 -29.14
C ALA A 7 -9.14 4.33 -29.96
N GLY A 8 -8.06 3.75 -30.51
CA GLY A 8 -7.06 4.45 -31.31
C GLY A 8 -6.09 5.34 -30.53
N ILE A 9 -5.95 5.11 -29.21
CA ILE A 9 -5.05 5.89 -28.35
C ILE A 9 -3.66 5.28 -28.39
N SER A 10 -2.63 6.12 -28.55
CA SER A 10 -1.24 5.68 -28.60
C SER A 10 -0.77 5.11 -27.24
N GLU A 11 0.25 4.25 -27.27
CA GLU A 11 0.83 3.66 -26.06
C GLU A 11 1.33 4.74 -25.09
N VAL A 12 1.98 5.76 -25.60
CA VAL A 12 2.48 6.88 -24.80
C VAL A 12 1.34 7.62 -24.10
N ASP A 13 0.23 7.85 -24.81
CA ASP A 13 -0.89 8.59 -24.26
C ASP A 13 -1.63 7.80 -23.16
N TYR A 14 -1.87 6.50 -23.34
CA TYR A 14 -2.57 5.74 -22.31
C TYR A 14 -1.70 5.51 -21.06
N LEU A 15 -0.38 5.42 -21.20
CA LEU A 15 0.54 5.40 -20.04
C LEU A 15 0.50 6.74 -19.29
N ALA A 16 0.45 7.87 -20.02
CA ALA A 16 0.28 9.17 -19.41
C ALA A 16 -1.06 9.31 -18.68
N TYR A 17 -2.17 8.89 -19.29
CA TYR A 17 -3.49 8.90 -18.63
C TYR A 17 -3.55 7.99 -17.41
N TRP A 18 -2.88 6.84 -17.43
CA TRP A 18 -2.74 5.98 -16.26
C TRP A 18 -1.99 6.70 -15.13
N GLY A 19 -0.87 7.37 -15.44
CA GLY A 19 -0.12 8.17 -14.50
C GLY A 19 -0.95 9.31 -13.90
N TYR A 20 -1.74 10.02 -14.71
CA TYR A 20 -2.66 11.07 -14.24
C TYR A 20 -3.75 10.49 -13.32
N ALA A 21 -4.34 9.34 -13.66
CA ALA A 21 -5.34 8.69 -12.81
C ALA A 21 -4.76 8.28 -11.46
N ALA A 22 -3.55 7.72 -11.43
CA ALA A 22 -2.83 7.39 -10.18
C ALA A 22 -2.53 8.63 -9.35
N SER A 23 -2.08 9.73 -9.98
CA SER A 23 -1.81 11.00 -9.32
C SER A 23 -3.06 11.64 -8.73
N VAL A 24 -4.18 11.63 -9.47
CA VAL A 24 -5.47 12.12 -8.98
C VAL A 24 -5.93 11.31 -7.76
N ALA A 25 -5.82 9.98 -7.80
CA ALA A 25 -6.17 9.14 -6.67
C ALA A 25 -5.33 9.48 -5.44
N THR A 26 -4.02 9.65 -5.60
CA THR A 26 -3.10 10.02 -4.52
C THR A 26 -3.43 11.39 -3.93
N LEU A 27 -3.70 12.40 -4.77
CA LEU A 27 -4.10 13.73 -4.31
C LEU A 27 -5.41 13.70 -3.52
N VAL A 28 -6.40 12.96 -3.98
CA VAL A 28 -7.68 12.80 -3.27
C VAL A 28 -7.43 12.17 -1.90
N VAL A 29 -6.64 11.09 -1.83
CA VAL A 29 -6.31 10.43 -0.55
C VAL A 29 -5.53 11.35 0.38
N ALA A 30 -4.57 12.11 -0.12
CA ALA A 30 -3.80 13.07 0.67
C ALA A 30 -4.69 14.17 1.29
N LEU A 31 -5.76 14.58 0.59
CA LEU A 31 -6.70 15.58 1.09
C LEU A 31 -7.71 15.00 2.10
N ILE A 32 -8.26 13.83 1.82
CA ILE A 32 -9.32 13.24 2.64
C ILE A 32 -8.79 12.42 3.82
N GLY A 33 -7.59 11.81 3.68
CA GLY A 33 -7.00 10.92 4.68
C GLY A 33 -6.91 11.55 6.07
N PRO A 34 -6.29 12.73 6.22
CA PRO A 34 -6.18 13.39 7.53
C PRO A 34 -7.54 13.79 8.12
N VAL A 35 -8.51 14.21 7.28
CA VAL A 35 -9.86 14.59 7.71
C VAL A 35 -10.61 13.38 8.25
N PHE A 36 -10.67 12.30 7.45
CA PHE A 36 -11.30 11.06 7.91
C PHE A 36 -10.52 10.39 9.04
N GLY A 37 -9.19 10.56 9.08
CA GLY A 37 -8.35 10.13 10.21
C GLY A 37 -8.79 10.76 11.53
N THR A 38 -8.98 12.09 11.55
CA THR A 38 -9.50 12.80 12.72
C THR A 38 -10.89 12.30 13.14
N MET A 39 -11.75 11.98 12.17
CA MET A 39 -13.08 11.41 12.46
C MET A 39 -12.98 9.98 13.01
N ALA A 40 -12.05 9.17 12.46
CA ALA A 40 -11.84 7.78 12.88
C ALA A 40 -11.34 7.67 14.33
N ASP A 41 -10.68 8.70 14.84
CA ASP A 41 -10.22 8.74 16.24
C ASP A 41 -11.35 8.91 17.25
N MET A 42 -12.57 9.30 16.83
CA MET A 42 -13.72 9.32 17.72
C MET A 42 -14.17 7.90 18.08
N LYS A 43 -14.72 7.75 19.29
CA LYS A 43 -15.19 6.47 19.82
C LYS A 43 -16.14 5.75 18.86
N ASN A 44 -15.80 4.53 18.46
CA ASN A 44 -16.57 3.64 17.57
C ASN A 44 -16.67 4.11 16.11
N TYR A 45 -15.84 5.07 15.65
CA TYR A 45 -15.88 5.54 14.27
C TYR A 45 -14.82 4.87 13.38
N LYS A 46 -13.69 4.42 13.93
CA LYS A 46 -12.57 3.85 13.13
C LYS A 46 -13.01 2.64 12.31
N LYS A 47 -13.68 1.68 12.92
CA LYS A 47 -14.17 0.48 12.24
C LYS A 47 -15.18 0.77 11.12
N PRO A 48 -16.25 1.57 11.31
CA PRO A 48 -17.16 1.94 10.22
C PRO A 48 -16.47 2.65 9.06
N ILE A 49 -15.59 3.63 9.34
CA ILE A 49 -14.89 4.38 8.28
C ILE A 49 -13.95 3.44 7.51
N PHE A 50 -13.20 2.58 8.20
CA PHE A 50 -12.40 1.53 7.57
C PHE A 50 -13.26 0.64 6.67
N THR A 51 -14.40 0.16 7.19
CA THR A 51 -15.29 -0.75 6.44
C THR A 51 -15.83 -0.09 5.18
N ILE A 52 -16.28 1.18 5.26
CA ILE A 52 -16.77 1.92 4.09
C ILE A 52 -15.65 2.10 3.05
N SER A 53 -14.49 2.56 3.48
CA SER A 53 -13.35 2.75 2.57
C SER A 53 -12.92 1.44 1.90
N MET A 54 -12.83 0.35 2.67
CA MET A 54 -12.52 -0.98 2.16
C MET A 54 -13.57 -1.46 1.16
N MET A 55 -14.88 -1.29 1.47
CA MET A 55 -15.95 -1.69 0.57
C MET A 55 -15.94 -0.91 -0.74
N VAL A 56 -15.64 0.40 -0.71
CA VAL A 56 -15.44 1.20 -1.93
C VAL A 56 -14.29 0.62 -2.76
N GLY A 57 -13.18 0.25 -2.13
CA GLY A 57 -12.05 -0.38 -2.81
C GLY A 57 -12.41 -1.75 -3.41
N VAL A 58 -13.05 -2.63 -2.63
CA VAL A 58 -13.46 -3.98 -3.06
C VAL A 58 -14.48 -3.92 -4.20
N LEU A 59 -15.54 -3.12 -4.06
CA LEU A 59 -16.56 -2.97 -5.10
C LEU A 59 -15.99 -2.32 -6.36
N GLY A 60 -15.12 -1.32 -6.21
CA GLY A 60 -14.39 -0.71 -7.32
C GLY A 60 -13.48 -1.72 -8.03
N CYS A 61 -12.73 -2.53 -7.30
CA CYS A 61 -11.90 -3.59 -7.87
C CYS A 61 -12.75 -4.63 -8.63
N ALA A 62 -13.88 -5.06 -8.07
CA ALA A 62 -14.81 -5.96 -8.75
C ALA A 62 -15.43 -5.30 -10.01
N ALA A 63 -15.74 -4.00 -9.95
CA ALA A 63 -16.30 -3.27 -11.09
C ALA A 63 -15.32 -3.13 -12.26
N LEU A 64 -14.00 -3.17 -12.03
CA LEU A 64 -12.99 -3.24 -13.10
C LEU A 64 -13.10 -4.50 -13.97
N SER A 65 -13.86 -5.52 -13.53
CA SER A 65 -14.16 -6.70 -14.34
C SER A 65 -15.12 -6.43 -15.52
N PHE A 66 -15.82 -5.28 -15.52
CA PHE A 66 -16.87 -4.95 -16.50
C PHE A 66 -16.63 -3.61 -17.20
N PRO A 67 -15.44 -3.32 -17.74
CA PRO A 67 -15.18 -2.03 -18.36
C PRO A 67 -15.86 -1.96 -19.72
N THR A 68 -16.61 -0.88 -19.96
CA THR A 68 -17.24 -0.59 -21.26
C THR A 68 -16.38 0.34 -22.12
N SER A 69 -15.49 1.13 -21.49
CA SER A 69 -14.54 2.01 -22.17
C SER A 69 -13.31 2.27 -21.29
N TRP A 70 -12.21 2.70 -21.89
CA TRP A 70 -10.99 3.04 -21.17
C TRP A 70 -11.18 4.20 -20.17
N VAL A 71 -12.03 5.18 -20.48
CA VAL A 71 -12.33 6.31 -19.57
C VAL A 71 -13.05 5.83 -18.32
N ILE A 72 -14.07 4.97 -18.49
CA ILE A 72 -14.81 4.37 -17.38
C ILE A 72 -13.89 3.50 -16.54
N PHE A 73 -13.00 2.73 -17.17
CA PHE A 73 -11.99 1.94 -16.48
C PHE A 73 -11.10 2.82 -15.58
N LEU A 74 -10.56 3.93 -16.12
CA LEU A 74 -9.73 4.84 -15.31
C LEU A 74 -10.52 5.51 -14.19
N ALA A 75 -11.77 5.93 -14.42
CA ALA A 75 -12.60 6.51 -13.38
C ALA A 75 -12.88 5.52 -12.23
N VAL A 76 -13.24 4.27 -12.57
CA VAL A 76 -13.45 3.19 -11.59
C VAL A 76 -12.15 2.86 -10.88
N PHE A 77 -11.02 2.84 -11.59
CA PHE A 77 -9.69 2.64 -10.99
C PHE A 77 -9.36 3.71 -9.94
N VAL A 78 -9.60 4.99 -10.24
CA VAL A 78 -9.39 6.09 -9.28
C VAL A 78 -10.23 5.88 -8.03
N ILE A 79 -11.52 5.56 -8.17
CA ILE A 79 -12.42 5.29 -7.03
C ILE A 79 -11.91 4.10 -6.21
N ALA A 80 -11.57 2.99 -6.88
CA ALA A 80 -11.04 1.78 -6.22
C ALA A 80 -9.72 2.08 -5.48
N LYS A 81 -8.80 2.80 -6.11
CA LYS A 81 -7.50 3.18 -5.54
C LYS A 81 -7.68 4.11 -4.33
N VAL A 82 -8.60 5.07 -4.40
CA VAL A 82 -8.93 5.96 -3.26
C VAL A 82 -9.49 5.13 -2.11
N GLY A 83 -10.45 4.23 -2.35
CA GLY A 83 -11.00 3.34 -1.33
C GLY A 83 -9.93 2.46 -0.69
N PHE A 84 -9.08 1.85 -1.51
CA PHE A 84 -7.96 1.02 -1.04
C PHE A 84 -6.98 1.82 -0.16
N SER A 85 -6.43 2.92 -0.69
CA SER A 85 -5.42 3.70 0.02
C SER A 85 -5.97 4.32 1.31
N THR A 86 -7.22 4.81 1.29
CA THR A 86 -7.88 5.31 2.50
C THR A 86 -8.08 4.21 3.53
N SER A 87 -8.44 2.98 3.12
CA SER A 87 -8.58 1.85 4.04
C SER A 87 -7.25 1.50 4.73
N LEU A 88 -6.11 1.62 4.03
CA LEU A 88 -4.79 1.37 4.61
C LEU A 88 -4.44 2.37 5.73
N ILE A 89 -4.82 3.66 5.60
CA ILE A 89 -4.63 4.67 6.65
C ILE A 89 -5.26 4.18 7.97
N PHE A 90 -6.51 3.69 7.91
CA PHE A 90 -7.20 3.22 9.10
C PHE A 90 -6.65 1.90 9.60
N TYR A 91 -6.32 0.97 8.69
CA TYR A 91 -5.66 -0.28 9.04
C TYR A 91 -4.35 -0.04 9.80
N ASP A 92 -3.51 0.88 9.32
CA ASP A 92 -2.26 1.22 9.97
C ASP A 92 -2.47 1.86 11.34
N SER A 93 -3.48 2.73 11.47
CA SER A 93 -3.84 3.35 12.75
C SER A 93 -4.42 2.37 13.79
N MET A 94 -4.93 1.21 13.35
CA MET A 94 -5.42 0.14 14.24
C MET A 94 -4.28 -0.52 15.02
N LEU A 95 -3.03 -0.36 14.60
CA LEU A 95 -1.88 -0.95 15.31
C LEU A 95 -1.84 -0.52 16.78
N SER A 96 -2.16 0.74 17.07
CA SER A 96 -2.24 1.29 18.44
C SER A 96 -3.38 0.71 19.29
N ASP A 97 -4.41 0.14 18.64
CA ASP A 97 -5.55 -0.48 19.32
C ASP A 97 -5.33 -1.96 19.63
N VAL A 98 -4.53 -2.65 18.82
CA VAL A 98 -4.40 -4.12 18.87
C VAL A 98 -3.18 -4.59 19.65
N THR A 99 -2.24 -3.71 19.95
CA THR A 99 -1.01 -4.09 20.69
C THR A 99 -0.42 -2.93 21.49
N GLU A 100 0.36 -3.27 22.51
CA GLU A 100 1.11 -2.30 23.30
C GLU A 100 2.45 -1.96 22.61
N PRO A 101 3.08 -0.79 22.97
CA PRO A 101 4.28 -0.28 22.30
C PRO A 101 5.45 -1.27 22.22
N GLU A 102 5.61 -2.12 23.25
CA GLU A 102 6.71 -3.10 23.34
C GLU A 102 6.63 -4.18 22.24
N ARG A 103 5.42 -4.47 21.77
CA ARG A 103 5.17 -5.51 20.76
C ARG A 103 4.81 -4.95 19.38
N MET A 104 4.74 -3.63 19.22
CA MET A 104 4.33 -3.02 17.96
C MET A 104 5.21 -3.43 16.77
N ASP A 105 6.52 -3.58 16.97
CA ASP A 105 7.42 -4.00 15.88
C ASP A 105 7.14 -5.42 15.42
N GLU A 106 6.92 -6.31 16.37
CA GLU A 106 6.60 -7.71 16.09
C GLU A 106 5.25 -7.83 15.35
N VAL A 107 4.21 -7.19 15.88
CA VAL A 107 2.86 -7.22 15.30
C VAL A 107 2.83 -6.55 13.93
N SER A 108 3.50 -5.40 13.77
CA SER A 108 3.62 -4.72 12.48
C SER A 108 4.31 -5.60 11.44
N SER A 109 5.45 -6.19 11.81
CA SER A 109 6.23 -7.06 10.93
C SER A 109 5.48 -8.35 10.54
N GLN A 110 4.76 -8.96 11.48
CA GLN A 110 3.88 -10.08 11.18
C GLN A 110 2.76 -9.69 10.21
N GLY A 111 2.14 -8.52 10.41
CA GLY A 111 1.09 -8.03 9.50
C GLY A 111 1.58 -7.89 8.07
N TYR A 112 2.76 -7.29 7.87
CA TYR A 112 3.38 -7.18 6.54
C TYR A 112 3.78 -8.54 5.98
N ALA A 113 4.40 -9.42 6.79
CA ALA A 113 4.79 -10.76 6.36
C ALA A 113 3.58 -11.57 5.84
N TRP A 114 2.52 -11.65 6.64
CA TRP A 114 1.30 -12.35 6.22
C TRP A 114 0.62 -11.68 5.02
N GLY A 115 0.75 -10.36 4.87
CA GLY A 115 0.31 -9.63 3.69
C GLY A 115 1.04 -10.08 2.43
N TYR A 116 2.38 -10.19 2.49
CA TYR A 116 3.19 -10.61 1.35
C TYR A 116 2.87 -12.05 0.91
N ILE A 117 2.91 -13.01 1.82
CA ILE A 117 2.63 -14.40 1.43
C ILE A 117 1.14 -14.58 1.05
N GLY A 118 0.23 -13.87 1.71
CA GLY A 118 -1.19 -13.90 1.41
C GLY A 118 -1.53 -13.34 0.03
N SER A 119 -0.77 -12.36 -0.46
CA SER A 119 -0.93 -11.80 -1.82
C SER A 119 -0.43 -12.73 -2.92
N CYS A 120 0.47 -13.67 -2.60
CA CYS A 120 0.96 -14.64 -3.59
C CYS A 120 -0.17 -15.55 -4.11
N VAL A 121 -1.15 -15.90 -3.26
CA VAL A 121 -2.24 -16.81 -3.66
C VAL A 121 -3.09 -16.24 -4.79
N PRO A 122 -3.74 -15.05 -4.65
CA PRO A 122 -4.52 -14.47 -5.74
C PRO A 122 -3.64 -14.06 -6.91
N PHE A 123 -2.37 -13.68 -6.67
CA PHE A 123 -1.44 -13.35 -7.74
C PHE A 123 -1.12 -14.55 -8.63
N ILE A 124 -0.75 -15.71 -8.06
CA ILE A 124 -0.48 -16.94 -8.82
C ILE A 124 -1.74 -17.42 -9.55
N ALA A 125 -2.90 -17.38 -8.90
CA ALA A 125 -4.16 -17.75 -9.53
C ALA A 125 -4.50 -16.83 -10.72
N SER A 126 -4.35 -15.50 -10.55
CA SER A 126 -4.56 -14.52 -11.62
C SER A 126 -3.57 -14.72 -12.78
N LEU A 127 -2.29 -14.95 -12.45
CA LEU A 127 -1.25 -15.22 -13.45
C LEU A 127 -1.57 -16.49 -14.25
N GLY A 128 -1.98 -17.57 -13.57
CA GLY A 128 -2.39 -18.82 -14.22
C GLY A 128 -3.59 -18.63 -15.16
N ILE A 129 -4.59 -17.83 -14.77
CA ILE A 129 -5.76 -17.53 -15.60
C ILE A 129 -5.37 -16.67 -16.81
N VAL A 130 -4.53 -15.67 -16.61
CA VAL A 130 -4.10 -14.74 -17.67
C VAL A 130 -3.20 -15.44 -18.69
N LEU A 131 -2.18 -16.20 -18.24
CA LEU A 131 -1.29 -16.93 -19.15
C LEU A 131 -1.95 -18.15 -19.79
N GLY A 132 -2.92 -18.76 -19.11
CA GLY A 132 -3.67 -19.91 -19.59
C GLY A 132 -4.96 -19.55 -20.36
N ASN A 133 -5.21 -18.30 -20.68
CA ASN A 133 -6.47 -17.85 -21.26
C ASN A 133 -6.83 -18.57 -22.57
N GLU A 134 -5.86 -18.84 -23.46
CA GLU A 134 -6.07 -19.58 -24.70
C GLU A 134 -6.45 -21.04 -24.42
N ALA A 135 -5.75 -21.72 -23.50
CA ALA A 135 -6.05 -23.10 -23.09
C ALA A 135 -7.42 -23.21 -22.42
N LEU A 136 -7.87 -22.16 -21.73
CA LEU A 136 -9.20 -22.07 -21.12
C LEU A 136 -10.30 -21.68 -22.12
N GLY A 137 -9.95 -21.33 -23.35
CA GLY A 137 -10.90 -20.89 -24.36
C GLY A 137 -11.60 -19.56 -24.05
N ILE A 138 -10.96 -18.69 -23.25
CA ILE A 138 -11.49 -17.38 -22.85
C ILE A 138 -10.64 -16.24 -23.43
N SER A 139 -11.27 -15.09 -23.69
CA SER A 139 -10.52 -13.92 -24.15
C SER A 139 -9.65 -13.32 -23.02
N MET A 140 -8.59 -12.60 -23.40
CA MET A 140 -7.73 -11.87 -22.45
C MET A 140 -8.53 -10.92 -21.55
N THR A 141 -9.53 -10.24 -22.10
CA THR A 141 -10.42 -9.34 -21.36
C THR A 141 -11.20 -10.09 -20.27
N VAL A 142 -11.72 -11.27 -20.58
CA VAL A 142 -12.43 -12.12 -19.60
C VAL A 142 -11.46 -12.63 -18.54
N ALA A 143 -10.27 -13.08 -18.93
CA ALA A 143 -9.23 -13.54 -18.00
C ALA A 143 -8.83 -12.43 -16.99
N MET A 144 -8.64 -11.21 -17.47
CA MET A 144 -8.37 -10.03 -16.62
C MET A 144 -9.56 -9.71 -15.70
N GLY A 145 -10.80 -9.78 -16.22
CA GLY A 145 -12.01 -9.57 -15.42
C GLY A 145 -12.13 -10.58 -14.28
N ILE A 146 -11.93 -11.87 -14.56
CA ILE A 146 -11.91 -12.91 -13.53
C ILE A 146 -10.83 -12.63 -12.48
N SER A 147 -9.65 -12.17 -12.90
CA SER A 147 -8.54 -11.83 -12.01
C SER A 147 -8.91 -10.66 -11.07
N PHE A 148 -9.53 -9.59 -11.58
CA PHE A 148 -10.00 -8.49 -10.71
C PHE A 148 -11.04 -8.96 -9.70
N PHE A 149 -12.00 -9.76 -10.15
CA PHE A 149 -13.03 -10.30 -9.26
C PHE A 149 -12.45 -11.23 -8.19
N LEU A 150 -11.50 -12.10 -8.56
CA LEU A 150 -10.78 -12.98 -7.63
C LEU A 150 -10.06 -12.17 -6.56
N ASN A 151 -9.34 -11.12 -6.95
CA ASN A 151 -8.63 -10.24 -6.02
C ASN A 151 -9.58 -9.50 -5.08
N ALA A 152 -10.70 -8.99 -5.60
CA ALA A 152 -11.73 -8.33 -4.79
C ALA A 152 -12.34 -9.29 -3.76
N ALA A 153 -12.69 -10.50 -4.18
CA ALA A 153 -13.23 -11.55 -3.29
C ALA A 153 -12.21 -11.97 -2.24
N TRP A 154 -10.95 -12.19 -2.62
CA TRP A 154 -9.86 -12.52 -1.71
C TRP A 154 -9.68 -11.45 -0.64
N TRP A 155 -9.59 -10.19 -1.05
CA TRP A 155 -9.47 -9.06 -0.12
C TRP A 155 -10.64 -9.00 0.86
N LEU A 156 -11.87 -9.10 0.36
CA LEU A 156 -13.08 -9.10 1.20
C LEU A 156 -13.04 -10.24 2.23
N VAL A 157 -12.79 -11.48 1.80
CA VAL A 157 -12.80 -12.67 2.65
C VAL A 157 -11.76 -12.57 3.76
N LEU A 158 -10.53 -12.16 3.41
CA LEU A 158 -9.45 -12.02 4.41
C LEU A 158 -9.62 -10.84 5.35
N THR A 159 -10.45 -9.84 4.98
CA THR A 159 -10.77 -8.72 5.88
C THR A 159 -11.87 -9.07 6.89
N LEU A 160 -12.72 -10.07 6.63
CA LEU A 160 -13.82 -10.45 7.53
C LEU A 160 -13.37 -10.79 8.96
N PRO A 161 -12.28 -11.56 9.20
CA PRO A 161 -11.80 -11.81 10.56
C PRO A 161 -11.43 -10.52 11.31
N LEU A 162 -10.76 -9.58 10.63
CA LEU A 162 -10.45 -8.27 11.20
C LEU A 162 -11.74 -7.54 11.60
N LEU A 163 -12.72 -7.47 10.71
CA LEU A 163 -14.01 -6.81 11.00
C LEU A 163 -14.76 -7.45 12.15
N ARG A 164 -14.64 -8.77 12.35
CA ARG A 164 -15.31 -9.48 13.46
C ARG A 164 -14.65 -9.22 14.81
N HIS A 165 -13.31 -9.19 14.86
CA HIS A 165 -12.58 -9.19 16.12
C HIS A 165 -12.06 -7.82 16.55
N TYR A 166 -11.89 -6.88 15.61
CA TYR A 166 -11.36 -5.55 15.92
C TYR A 166 -12.29 -4.75 16.83
N LYS A 167 -11.69 -4.20 17.89
CA LYS A 167 -12.33 -3.26 18.81
C LYS A 167 -11.43 -2.04 18.97
N GLN A 168 -11.99 -0.86 18.81
CA GLN A 168 -11.27 0.40 19.04
C GLN A 168 -11.10 0.59 20.55
N THR A 169 -9.85 0.59 21.02
CA THR A 169 -9.49 0.75 22.44
C THR A 169 -8.99 2.15 22.75
N ARG A 170 -8.36 2.80 21.79
CA ARG A 170 -7.80 4.17 21.89
C ARG A 170 -8.68 5.12 21.07
N TYR A 171 -9.20 6.17 21.69
CA TYR A 171 -10.09 7.12 21.02
C TYR A 171 -10.06 8.49 21.69
N SER A 172 -10.39 9.52 20.91
CA SER A 172 -10.59 10.89 21.37
C SER A 172 -12.07 11.15 21.73
N PRO A 173 -12.36 12.18 22.55
CA PRO A 173 -13.74 12.54 22.86
C PRO A 173 -14.56 12.86 21.61
N LYS A 174 -15.86 12.50 21.64
CA LYS A 174 -16.79 12.77 20.53
C LYS A 174 -16.97 14.27 20.34
N ARG A 175 -16.90 14.74 19.09
CA ARG A 175 -17.11 16.14 18.69
C ARG A 175 -18.49 16.31 18.06
N GLN A 176 -19.14 17.45 18.33
CA GLN A 176 -20.50 17.73 17.82
C GLN A 176 -20.52 18.00 16.30
N HIS A 177 -19.47 18.64 15.77
CA HIS A 177 -19.34 19.00 14.35
C HIS A 177 -18.09 18.35 13.73
N ALA A 178 -18.11 17.00 13.66
CA ALA A 178 -16.93 16.22 13.31
C ALA A 178 -16.18 16.68 12.05
N VAL A 179 -16.88 16.97 10.94
CA VAL A 179 -16.26 17.38 9.68
C VAL A 179 -15.71 18.80 9.76
N ARG A 180 -16.47 19.75 10.29
CA ARG A 180 -16.02 21.16 10.44
C ARG A 180 -14.85 21.26 11.40
N ASP A 181 -14.92 20.53 12.51
CA ASP A 181 -13.91 20.51 13.55
C ASP A 181 -12.65 19.77 13.10
N ALA A 182 -12.76 18.82 12.14
CA ALA A 182 -11.64 18.08 11.61
C ALA A 182 -10.60 19.00 10.94
N PHE A 183 -11.03 19.96 10.11
CA PHE A 183 -10.11 20.90 9.49
C PHE A 183 -9.39 21.80 10.51
N GLY A 184 -10.11 22.30 11.51
CA GLY A 184 -9.52 23.11 12.58
C GLY A 184 -8.56 22.29 13.44
N THR A 185 -8.88 21.02 13.69
CA THR A 185 -8.01 20.11 14.43
C THR A 185 -6.77 19.76 13.63
N LEU A 186 -6.93 19.41 12.35
CA LEU A 186 -5.81 19.15 11.46
C LEU A 186 -4.80 20.30 11.42
N TYR A 187 -5.29 21.55 11.28
CA TYR A 187 -4.44 22.74 11.34
C TYR A 187 -3.70 22.84 12.68
N ARG A 188 -4.40 22.58 13.80
CA ARG A 188 -3.81 22.59 15.14
C ARG A 188 -2.77 21.50 15.30
N THR A 189 -3.08 20.27 14.88
CA THR A 189 -2.14 19.14 14.96
C THR A 189 -0.92 19.38 14.10
N PHE A 190 -1.07 19.94 12.90
CA PHE A 190 0.08 20.32 12.07
C PHE A 190 0.96 21.38 12.77
N ARG A 191 0.36 22.33 13.46
CA ARG A 191 1.08 23.33 14.25
C ARG A 191 1.73 22.71 15.48
N GLU A 192 1.05 21.81 16.19
CA GLU A 192 1.57 21.06 17.34
C GLU A 192 2.73 20.14 16.94
N MET A 193 2.61 19.44 15.81
CA MET A 193 3.70 18.59 15.28
C MET A 193 4.97 19.39 14.99
N LYS A 194 4.84 20.62 14.49
CA LYS A 194 5.99 21.50 14.26
C LYS A 194 6.77 21.81 15.55
N SER A 195 6.10 21.78 16.71
CA SER A 195 6.74 21.90 18.03
C SER A 195 7.30 20.57 18.54
N GLN A 196 6.75 19.44 18.08
CA GLN A 196 7.21 18.08 18.42
C GLN A 196 8.28 17.62 17.43
N LYS A 197 9.50 18.10 17.59
CA LYS A 197 10.62 17.92 16.65
C LYS A 197 10.82 16.46 16.20
N HIS A 198 10.63 15.48 17.08
CA HIS A 198 10.81 14.06 16.74
C HIS A 198 9.80 13.57 15.71
N ILE A 199 8.51 13.90 15.87
CA ILE A 199 7.45 13.50 14.92
C ILE A 199 7.65 14.22 13.60
N PHE A 200 7.91 15.53 13.63
CA PHE A 200 8.13 16.32 12.42
C PHE A 200 9.33 15.83 11.61
N LEU A 201 10.48 15.62 12.26
CA LEU A 201 11.69 15.14 11.60
C LEU A 201 11.51 13.72 11.05
N PHE A 202 10.78 12.86 11.77
CA PHE A 202 10.49 11.52 11.25
C PHE A 202 9.61 11.59 10.01
N LEU A 203 8.49 12.34 10.03
CA LEU A 203 7.61 12.50 8.87
C LEU A 203 8.34 13.10 7.66
N LEU A 204 9.19 14.10 7.89
CA LEU A 204 10.00 14.69 6.82
C LEU A 204 10.99 13.68 6.24
N SER A 205 11.68 12.92 7.09
CA SER A 205 12.58 11.85 6.64
C SER A 205 11.82 10.74 5.92
N PHE A 206 10.67 10.34 6.48
CA PHE A 206 9.78 9.34 5.91
C PHE A 206 9.33 9.73 4.51
N PHE A 207 8.88 10.96 4.33
CA PHE A 207 8.49 11.48 3.01
C PHE A 207 9.57 11.23 1.94
N PHE A 208 10.83 11.56 2.25
CA PHE A 208 11.90 11.39 1.27
C PHE A 208 12.28 9.93 1.01
N PHE A 209 12.41 9.10 2.06
CA PHE A 209 12.87 7.74 1.80
C PHE A 209 11.76 6.82 1.30
N ILE A 210 10.51 7.02 1.73
CA ILE A 210 9.41 6.16 1.30
C ILE A 210 9.02 6.42 -0.15
N ASP A 211 9.15 7.67 -0.62
CA ASP A 211 8.98 8.03 -2.02
C ASP A 211 9.95 7.25 -2.91
N GLY A 212 11.23 7.19 -2.52
CA GLY A 212 12.22 6.36 -3.20
C GLY A 212 11.88 4.86 -3.17
N VAL A 213 11.42 4.34 -2.03
CA VAL A 213 11.01 2.94 -1.90
C VAL A 213 9.83 2.62 -2.81
N TYR A 214 8.77 3.44 -2.80
CA TYR A 214 7.61 3.23 -3.65
C TYR A 214 7.93 3.42 -5.14
N THR A 215 8.82 4.34 -5.49
CA THR A 215 9.30 4.49 -6.87
C THR A 215 9.94 3.20 -7.37
N VAL A 216 10.81 2.57 -6.58
CA VAL A 216 11.41 1.28 -6.95
C VAL A 216 10.35 0.20 -7.12
N ILE A 217 9.35 0.13 -6.21
CA ILE A 217 8.29 -0.89 -6.24
C ILE A 217 7.35 -0.67 -7.44
N ASP A 218 6.87 0.55 -7.63
CA ASP A 218 5.82 0.86 -8.62
C ASP A 218 6.37 0.94 -10.05
N MET A 219 7.66 1.32 -10.20
CA MET A 219 8.30 1.47 -11.51
C MET A 219 9.09 0.24 -11.96
N ALA A 220 9.27 -0.78 -11.13
CA ALA A 220 10.08 -1.95 -11.46
C ALA A 220 9.68 -2.62 -12.78
N THR A 221 8.38 -2.86 -12.99
CA THR A 221 7.88 -3.49 -14.21
C THR A 221 8.00 -2.57 -15.44
N ALA A 222 7.70 -1.29 -15.29
CA ALA A 222 7.85 -0.30 -16.35
C ALA A 222 9.32 -0.16 -16.77
N PHE A 223 10.21 -0.12 -15.80
CA PHE A 223 11.66 -0.08 -16.03
C PHE A 223 12.17 -1.34 -16.74
N GLY A 224 11.78 -2.53 -16.25
CA GLY A 224 12.13 -3.79 -16.89
C GLY A 224 11.56 -3.93 -18.31
N SER A 225 10.34 -3.46 -18.57
CA SER A 225 9.76 -3.41 -19.91
C SER A 225 10.52 -2.46 -20.84
N ALA A 226 10.98 -1.31 -20.35
CA ALA A 226 11.80 -0.37 -21.11
C ALA A 226 13.16 -0.95 -21.50
N LEU A 227 13.69 -1.89 -20.69
CA LEU A 227 14.92 -2.65 -21.01
C LEU A 227 14.65 -3.84 -21.96
N GLY A 228 13.40 -4.07 -22.37
CA GLY A 228 13.03 -5.14 -23.29
C GLY A 228 12.85 -6.52 -22.64
N PHE A 229 12.71 -6.60 -21.34
CA PHE A 229 12.48 -7.86 -20.64
C PHE A 229 11.04 -8.37 -20.85
N ASP A 230 10.90 -9.69 -20.95
CA ASP A 230 9.61 -10.35 -21.12
C ASP A 230 8.66 -10.09 -19.95
N SER A 231 7.37 -9.80 -20.27
CA SER A 231 6.35 -9.50 -19.27
C SER A 231 6.15 -10.61 -18.25
N THR A 232 6.26 -11.88 -18.68
CA THR A 232 6.13 -13.04 -17.78
C THR A 232 7.27 -13.07 -16.78
N MET A 233 8.51 -12.80 -17.24
CA MET A 233 9.67 -12.68 -16.38
C MET A 233 9.49 -11.58 -15.33
N LEU A 234 8.99 -10.40 -15.72
CA LEU A 234 8.74 -9.28 -14.81
C LEU A 234 7.70 -9.64 -13.74
N LEU A 235 6.62 -10.30 -14.11
CA LEU A 235 5.60 -10.76 -13.18
C LEU A 235 6.14 -11.82 -12.20
N LEU A 236 6.95 -12.76 -12.69
CA LEU A 236 7.60 -13.75 -11.82
C LEU A 236 8.62 -13.11 -10.87
N ALA A 237 9.33 -12.08 -11.30
CA ALA A 237 10.24 -11.32 -10.42
C ALA A 237 9.47 -10.58 -9.31
N LEU A 238 8.29 -10.00 -9.62
CA LEU A 238 7.40 -9.46 -8.57
C LEU A 238 6.94 -10.54 -7.58
N LEU A 239 6.61 -11.73 -8.06
CA LEU A 239 6.26 -12.85 -7.19
C LEU A 239 7.42 -13.26 -6.28
N LEU A 240 8.64 -13.33 -6.83
CA LEU A 240 9.85 -13.59 -6.05
C LEU A 240 10.02 -12.54 -4.94
N THR A 241 9.85 -11.26 -5.27
CA THR A 241 9.93 -10.17 -4.27
C THR A 241 8.98 -10.41 -3.09
N GLN A 242 7.72 -10.81 -3.34
CA GLN A 242 6.74 -11.09 -2.30
C GLN A 242 7.12 -12.31 -1.45
N ILE A 243 7.59 -13.39 -2.10
CA ILE A 243 8.03 -14.61 -1.40
C ILE A 243 9.24 -14.32 -0.49
N VAL A 244 10.21 -13.56 -0.98
CA VAL A 244 11.39 -13.17 -0.20
C VAL A 244 11.01 -12.20 0.93
N ALA A 245 10.10 -11.27 0.69
CA ALA A 245 9.67 -10.30 1.69
C ALA A 245 9.03 -10.95 2.93
N PHE A 246 8.37 -12.10 2.78
CA PHE A 246 7.75 -12.81 3.89
C PHE A 246 8.73 -13.17 5.02
N PRO A 247 9.77 -14.01 4.81
CA PRO A 247 10.70 -14.38 5.87
C PRO A 247 11.52 -13.20 6.39
N PHE A 248 11.88 -12.25 5.51
CA PHE A 248 12.67 -11.09 5.92
C PHE A 248 11.85 -10.10 6.76
N ALA A 249 10.56 -9.91 6.49
CA ALA A 249 9.69 -9.11 7.36
C ALA A 249 9.62 -9.72 8.78
N LEU A 250 9.48 -11.05 8.90
CA LEU A 250 9.52 -11.74 10.20
C LEU A 250 10.88 -11.60 10.88
N LEU A 251 11.98 -11.66 10.12
CA LEU A 251 13.33 -11.48 10.62
C LEU A 251 13.52 -10.06 11.19
N PHE A 252 13.09 -9.01 10.48
CA PHE A 252 13.15 -7.64 10.97
C PHE A 252 12.36 -7.46 12.27
N GLY A 253 11.16 -8.06 12.38
CA GLY A 253 10.39 -8.05 13.64
C GLY A 253 11.11 -8.71 14.82
N LYS A 254 11.88 -9.78 14.57
CA LYS A 254 12.73 -10.42 15.60
C LYS A 254 13.94 -9.58 15.96
N VAL A 255 14.62 -9.02 14.97
CA VAL A 255 15.83 -8.19 15.16
C VAL A 255 15.50 -6.89 15.87
N ALA A 256 14.31 -6.32 15.64
CA ALA A 256 13.83 -5.12 16.32
C ALA A 256 13.66 -5.28 17.85
N LYS A 257 13.64 -6.52 18.37
CA LYS A 257 13.70 -6.77 19.83
C LYS A 257 15.07 -6.50 20.44
N LYS A 258 16.14 -6.51 19.64
CA LYS A 258 17.53 -6.31 20.11
C LYS A 258 18.12 -4.97 19.70
N TYR A 259 17.69 -4.44 18.58
CA TYR A 259 18.23 -3.22 17.99
C TYR A 259 17.15 -2.15 17.87
N ARG A 260 17.55 -0.89 17.97
CA ARG A 260 16.64 0.25 17.84
C ARG A 260 16.09 0.37 16.41
N ASN A 261 14.82 0.70 16.30
CA ASN A 261 14.13 0.83 15.00
C ASN A 261 14.79 1.84 14.07
N ASP A 262 15.28 2.97 14.61
CA ASP A 262 15.93 4.00 13.80
C ASP A 262 17.20 3.50 13.11
N ILE A 263 17.94 2.58 13.74
CA ILE A 263 19.13 1.93 13.14
C ILE A 263 18.69 1.00 12.02
N LEU A 264 17.68 0.16 12.27
CA LEU A 264 17.19 -0.80 11.29
C LEU A 264 16.58 -0.13 10.07
N ILE A 265 15.83 0.96 10.27
CA ILE A 265 15.29 1.79 9.17
C ILE A 265 16.44 2.39 8.35
N LYS A 266 17.49 2.91 8.99
CA LYS A 266 18.69 3.42 8.28
C LYS A 266 19.39 2.33 7.46
N VAL A 267 19.50 1.11 8.00
CA VAL A 267 20.06 -0.04 7.24
C VAL A 267 19.22 -0.30 5.98
N CYS A 268 17.90 -0.29 6.12
CA CYS A 268 17.01 -0.45 4.96
C CYS A 268 17.17 0.71 3.94
N ILE A 269 17.30 1.96 4.40
CA ILE A 269 17.50 3.13 3.51
C ILE A 269 18.82 2.98 2.74
N VAL A 270 19.90 2.61 3.42
CA VAL A 270 21.22 2.37 2.76
C VAL A 270 21.10 1.24 1.74
N ALA A 271 20.41 0.15 2.08
CA ALA A 271 20.17 -0.95 1.15
C ALA A 271 19.37 -0.50 -0.09
N TYR A 272 18.30 0.26 0.09
CA TYR A 272 17.53 0.80 -1.04
C TYR A 272 18.33 1.79 -1.89
N THR A 273 19.21 2.58 -1.28
CA THR A 273 20.14 3.44 -2.01
C THR A 273 21.10 2.60 -2.88
N ALA A 274 21.65 1.52 -2.32
CA ALA A 274 22.50 0.60 -3.06
C ALA A 274 21.73 -0.10 -4.20
N ILE A 275 20.49 -0.53 -3.97
CA ILE A 275 19.59 -1.10 -4.98
C ILE A 275 19.37 -0.09 -6.12
N ALA A 276 19.05 1.17 -5.80
CA ALA A 276 18.82 2.21 -6.80
C ALA A 276 20.08 2.52 -7.61
N LEU A 277 21.26 2.56 -6.97
CA LEU A 277 22.55 2.75 -7.67
C LEU A 277 22.87 1.57 -8.58
N PHE A 278 22.62 0.35 -8.14
CA PHE A 278 22.82 -0.85 -8.96
C PHE A 278 21.87 -0.87 -10.16
N ALA A 279 20.63 -0.40 -10.00
CA ALA A 279 19.64 -0.34 -11.08
C ALA A 279 20.06 0.58 -12.24
N ILE A 280 20.95 1.57 -12.01
CA ILE A 280 21.44 2.48 -13.07
C ILE A 280 22.20 1.74 -14.19
N GLN A 281 22.91 0.67 -13.85
CA GLN A 281 23.72 -0.10 -14.80
C GLN A 281 23.10 -1.46 -15.18
N LEU A 282 21.81 -1.64 -14.86
CA LEU A 282 21.10 -2.90 -15.09
C LEU A 282 20.80 -3.06 -16.59
N ASP A 283 21.34 -4.13 -17.19
CA ASP A 283 21.14 -4.50 -18.60
C ASP A 283 20.85 -6.00 -18.79
N GLN A 284 21.10 -6.83 -17.78
CA GLN A 284 20.97 -8.28 -17.84
C GLN A 284 19.76 -8.79 -17.07
N ALA A 285 19.09 -9.81 -17.60
CA ALA A 285 17.92 -10.43 -16.95
C ALA A 285 18.24 -10.99 -15.54
N TRP A 286 19.41 -11.59 -15.33
CA TRP A 286 19.80 -12.11 -14.02
C TRP A 286 19.99 -11.02 -12.97
N GLU A 287 20.43 -9.83 -13.38
CA GLU A 287 20.59 -8.67 -12.51
C GLU A 287 19.23 -8.18 -12.01
N PHE A 288 18.21 -8.21 -12.89
CA PHE A 288 16.85 -7.90 -12.51
C PHE A 288 16.29 -8.87 -11.44
N TRP A 289 16.59 -10.18 -11.58
CA TRP A 289 16.22 -11.18 -10.57
C TRP A 289 16.95 -10.95 -9.25
N LEU A 290 18.24 -10.61 -9.28
CA LEU A 290 19.01 -10.26 -8.09
C LEU A 290 18.40 -9.04 -7.39
N LEU A 291 18.07 -8.01 -8.18
CA LEU A 291 17.46 -6.77 -7.67
C LEU A 291 16.10 -7.04 -7.05
N ALA A 292 15.25 -7.84 -7.67
CA ALA A 292 13.96 -8.26 -7.12
C ALA A 292 14.12 -8.98 -5.77
N GLY A 293 15.11 -9.88 -5.65
CA GLY A 293 15.45 -10.52 -4.39
C GLY A 293 15.90 -9.52 -3.31
N CYS A 294 16.80 -8.60 -3.66
CA CYS A 294 17.27 -7.55 -2.73
C CYS A 294 16.13 -6.63 -2.28
N VAL A 295 15.26 -6.20 -3.19
CA VAL A 295 14.06 -5.42 -2.83
C VAL A 295 13.21 -6.19 -1.83
N GLY A 296 12.93 -7.46 -2.09
CA GLY A 296 12.15 -8.33 -1.18
C GLY A 296 12.77 -8.42 0.21
N MET A 297 14.09 -8.50 0.33
CA MET A 297 14.78 -8.57 1.62
C MET A 297 14.51 -7.35 2.52
N PHE A 298 14.39 -6.15 1.98
CA PHE A 298 14.29 -4.92 2.76
C PHE A 298 12.90 -4.28 2.75
N GLN A 299 12.05 -4.60 1.78
CA GLN A 299 10.72 -4.02 1.60
C GLN A 299 9.85 -4.18 2.84
N GLY A 300 9.74 -5.40 3.36
CA GLY A 300 8.94 -5.69 4.55
C GLY A 300 9.49 -5.00 5.80
N GLY A 301 10.82 -4.96 5.94
CA GLY A 301 11.48 -4.32 7.05
C GLY A 301 11.24 -2.82 7.11
N ILE A 302 11.47 -2.11 6.00
CA ILE A 302 11.35 -0.64 5.97
C ILE A 302 9.90 -0.19 6.20
N GLN A 303 8.93 -0.86 5.60
CA GLN A 303 7.51 -0.53 5.75
C GLN A 303 7.00 -0.85 7.16
N ALA A 304 7.27 -2.06 7.67
CA ALA A 304 6.79 -2.52 8.96
C ALA A 304 7.37 -1.72 10.12
N LEU A 305 8.69 -1.44 10.09
CA LEU A 305 9.38 -0.72 11.15
C LEU A 305 9.06 0.78 11.11
N SER A 306 8.86 1.38 9.94
CA SER A 306 8.43 2.77 9.84
C SER A 306 7.04 2.97 10.43
N ARG A 307 6.09 2.06 10.12
CA ARG A 307 4.75 2.08 10.71
C ARG A 307 4.77 1.92 12.23
N SER A 308 5.50 0.93 12.75
CA SER A 308 5.56 0.68 14.19
C SER A 308 6.30 1.79 14.94
N TYR A 309 7.39 2.31 14.37
CA TYR A 309 8.11 3.44 14.95
C TYR A 309 7.22 4.68 15.06
N PHE A 310 6.50 4.98 13.97
CA PHE A 310 5.55 6.10 13.96
C PHE A 310 4.44 5.92 15.00
N ALA A 311 3.84 4.73 15.07
CA ALA A 311 2.80 4.41 16.05
C ALA A 311 3.28 4.59 17.50
N LYS A 312 4.58 4.37 17.79
CA LYS A 312 5.16 4.53 19.15
C LYS A 312 5.40 5.98 19.55
N ILE A 313 5.65 6.88 18.60
CA ILE A 313 6.00 8.28 18.88
C ILE A 313 4.80 9.23 18.84
N ILE A 314 3.65 8.79 18.35
CA ILE A 314 2.42 9.58 18.27
C ILE A 314 1.49 9.31 19.48
N PRO A 315 0.60 10.25 19.82
CA PRO A 315 -0.47 9.99 20.78
C PRO A 315 -1.43 8.90 20.27
N PRO A 316 -1.62 7.78 20.98
CA PRO A 316 -2.43 6.65 20.48
C PRO A 316 -3.92 6.99 20.28
N GLU A 317 -4.46 7.99 21.02
CA GLU A 317 -5.83 8.47 20.88
C GLU A 317 -6.07 9.29 19.60
N LYS A 318 -4.98 9.73 18.93
CA LYS A 318 -4.99 10.49 17.68
C LYS A 318 -4.36 9.72 16.53
N ALA A 319 -4.25 8.39 16.65
CA ALA A 319 -3.55 7.56 15.67
C ALA A 319 -4.13 7.70 14.25
N GLY A 320 -5.45 7.80 14.08
CA GLY A 320 -6.08 8.00 12.78
C GLY A 320 -5.68 9.31 12.12
N GLU A 321 -5.68 10.41 12.87
CA GLU A 321 -5.27 11.74 12.41
C GLU A 321 -3.81 11.75 11.96
N TYR A 322 -2.91 11.20 12.79
CA TYR A 322 -1.47 11.16 12.50
C TYR A 322 -1.14 10.21 11.34
N PHE A 323 -1.77 9.03 11.26
CA PHE A 323 -1.60 8.13 10.12
C PHE A 323 -2.20 8.68 8.83
N GLY A 324 -3.23 9.53 8.93
CA GLY A 324 -3.73 10.29 7.79
C GLY A 324 -2.69 11.26 7.22
N LEU A 325 -1.83 11.83 8.07
CA LEU A 325 -0.71 12.68 7.64
C LEU A 325 0.48 11.86 7.14
N PHE A 326 0.75 10.70 7.75
CA PHE A 326 1.78 9.75 7.35
C PHE A 326 1.50 9.15 5.97
#